data_52929e7c12160e65fc8482ec20ee2ae2
#
_entry.id   52929e7c12160e65fc8482ec20ee2ae2
#
_cell.length_a   1.000
_cell.length_b   1.000
_cell.length_c   1.000
_cell.angle_alpha   90.00
_cell.angle_beta   90.00
_cell.angle_gamma   90.00
#
_symmetry.space_group_name_H-M   'P 1'
#
loop_
_entity.id
_entity.type
_entity.pdbx_description
1 polymer ?
#
loop_
_entity_poly.entity_id
_entity_poly.type
_entity_poly.pdbx_seq_one_letter_code
_entity_poly.pdbx_strand_id
1 'polypeptide(L)'
;MKKGNPIALLPIGVFLVLYLGLGLLFEYGLHIPMGFYNIPIVIAFLVSILVACLQNRAVPFEEKLVIMGQGVGDKNIITMLLIFLTAGAFVGVVGRSSAQSVAYFMLDIIPARFAVAVLFVVACFVSTAMGTSVGTITLIMPIALEVAQASGFDTALCTGSVVGGAMFGDNLSFISDTTIAACNGQGCAMKDKFKGNFWIALPAAIATLALILLLTMGHDTAPIDESYDLVQIIPYVLVLAGGIAGINVFIVLLTGIVS
;
A
#
# COMPACT_ATOMS: atom_id res chain seq x y z
N MET A 1 -1.50 -8.74 35.57
CA MET A 1 -2.05 -8.54 34.23
C MET A 1 -3.56 -8.77 34.27
N LYS A 2 -4.39 -7.77 33.94
CA LYS A 2 -5.84 -7.99 33.80
C LYS A 2 -6.05 -8.97 32.63
N LYS A 3 -6.80 -10.05 32.86
CA LYS A 3 -7.17 -10.99 31.78
C LYS A 3 -7.93 -10.20 30.70
N GLY A 4 -7.46 -10.25 29.44
CA GLY A 4 -8.14 -9.65 28.30
C GLY A 4 -9.53 -10.26 28.14
N ASN A 5 -10.50 -9.44 27.74
CA ASN A 5 -11.86 -9.92 27.49
C ASN A 5 -11.99 -10.24 25.99
N PRO A 6 -12.09 -11.53 25.57
CA PRO A 6 -12.19 -11.89 24.15
C PRO A 6 -13.45 -11.34 23.47
N ILE A 7 -14.49 -11.01 24.25
CA ILE A 7 -15.71 -10.39 23.73
C ILE A 7 -15.42 -9.01 23.11
N ALA A 8 -14.35 -8.33 23.54
CA ALA A 8 -13.93 -7.06 22.93
C ALA A 8 -13.57 -7.18 21.45
N LEU A 9 -13.27 -8.36 20.94
CA LEU A 9 -13.00 -8.64 19.53
C LEU A 9 -14.28 -8.88 18.70
N LEU A 10 -15.45 -8.94 19.33
CA LEU A 10 -16.72 -9.19 18.64
C LEU A 10 -17.01 -8.21 17.47
N PRO A 11 -16.76 -6.89 17.59
CA PRO A 11 -16.97 -5.98 16.47
C PRO A 11 -16.11 -6.31 15.24
N ILE A 12 -14.86 -6.74 15.45
CA ILE A 12 -13.97 -7.18 14.38
C ILE A 12 -14.52 -8.47 13.74
N GLY A 13 -14.98 -9.41 14.56
CA GLY A 13 -15.62 -10.64 14.07
C GLY A 13 -16.86 -10.34 13.23
N VAL A 14 -17.71 -9.41 13.68
CA VAL A 14 -18.89 -8.97 12.93
C VAL A 14 -18.50 -8.34 11.58
N PHE A 15 -17.48 -7.48 11.57
CA PHE A 15 -16.96 -6.91 10.33
C PHE A 15 -16.52 -7.99 9.34
N LEU A 16 -15.72 -8.94 9.80
CA LEU A 16 -15.20 -10.02 8.94
C LEU A 16 -16.33 -10.91 8.42
N VAL A 17 -17.30 -11.29 9.27
CA VAL A 17 -18.43 -12.10 8.86
C VAL A 17 -19.32 -11.39 7.84
N LEU A 18 -19.58 -10.09 8.05
CA LEU A 18 -20.37 -9.30 7.10
C LEU A 18 -19.63 -9.13 5.78
N TYR A 19 -18.40 -8.65 5.81
CA TYR A 19 -17.67 -8.33 4.58
C TYR A 19 -17.26 -9.58 3.81
N LEU A 20 -16.59 -10.53 4.47
CA LEU A 20 -16.17 -11.79 3.82
C LEU A 20 -17.37 -12.71 3.55
N GLY A 21 -18.28 -12.83 4.51
CA GLY A 21 -19.45 -13.73 4.36
C GLY A 21 -20.36 -13.29 3.21
N LEU A 22 -20.71 -12.00 3.14
CA LEU A 22 -21.53 -11.48 2.04
C LEU A 22 -20.72 -11.46 0.73
N GLY A 23 -19.42 -11.13 0.77
CA GLY A 23 -18.56 -11.16 -0.41
C GLY A 23 -18.51 -12.55 -1.05
N LEU A 24 -18.26 -13.58 -0.24
CA LEU A 24 -18.28 -14.99 -0.70
C LEU A 24 -19.66 -15.40 -1.19
N LEU A 25 -20.72 -15.01 -0.49
CA LEU A 25 -22.09 -15.31 -0.90
C LEU A 25 -22.42 -14.70 -2.27
N PHE A 26 -22.06 -13.43 -2.51
CA PHE A 26 -22.32 -12.76 -3.78
C PHE A 26 -21.49 -13.34 -4.91
N GLU A 27 -20.18 -13.54 -4.70
CA GLU A 27 -19.25 -14.03 -5.72
C GLU A 27 -19.54 -15.49 -6.09
N TYR A 28 -19.63 -16.39 -5.07
CA TYR A 28 -19.71 -17.84 -5.30
C TYR A 28 -21.10 -18.42 -5.11
N GLY A 29 -21.94 -17.82 -4.27
CA GLY A 29 -23.30 -18.32 -4.01
C GLY A 29 -24.33 -17.81 -5.01
N LEU A 30 -24.28 -16.52 -5.30
CA LEU A 30 -25.22 -15.85 -6.21
C LEU A 30 -24.61 -15.59 -7.60
N HIS A 31 -23.33 -15.92 -7.82
CA HIS A 31 -22.60 -15.71 -9.07
C HIS A 31 -22.67 -14.28 -9.60
N ILE A 32 -22.68 -13.29 -8.68
CA ILE A 32 -22.66 -11.88 -9.02
C ILE A 32 -21.20 -11.47 -9.28
N PRO A 33 -20.85 -11.02 -10.49
CA PRO A 33 -19.48 -10.61 -10.79
C PRO A 33 -19.02 -9.50 -9.85
N MET A 34 -17.78 -9.58 -9.38
CA MET A 34 -17.20 -8.61 -8.46
C MET A 34 -17.99 -8.49 -7.13
N GLY A 35 -18.45 -9.61 -6.58
CA GLY A 35 -19.32 -9.68 -5.41
C GLY A 35 -18.81 -8.90 -4.19
N PHE A 36 -17.49 -8.89 -3.96
CA PHE A 36 -16.87 -8.11 -2.90
C PHE A 36 -16.97 -6.59 -3.10
N TYR A 37 -17.02 -6.10 -4.34
CA TYR A 37 -17.17 -4.68 -4.64
C TYR A 37 -18.61 -4.19 -4.48
N ASN A 38 -19.58 -5.10 -4.54
CA ASN A 38 -21.01 -4.77 -4.33
C ASN A 38 -21.35 -4.52 -2.85
N ILE A 39 -20.42 -4.82 -1.95
CA ILE A 39 -20.61 -4.57 -0.51
C ILE A 39 -19.85 -3.30 -0.15
N PRO A 40 -20.55 -2.18 0.16
CA PRO A 40 -19.88 -0.99 0.64
C PRO A 40 -19.20 -1.29 1.98
N ILE A 41 -17.86 -1.39 1.96
CA ILE A 41 -17.03 -1.69 3.14
C ILE A 41 -17.35 -0.74 4.31
N VAL A 42 -17.71 0.51 4.00
CA VAL A 42 -18.12 1.52 4.98
C VAL A 42 -19.35 1.06 5.78
N ILE A 43 -20.32 0.39 5.15
CA ILE A 43 -21.51 -0.12 5.84
C ILE A 43 -21.12 -1.23 6.82
N ALA A 44 -20.24 -2.16 6.41
CA ALA A 44 -19.74 -3.21 7.30
C ALA A 44 -19.00 -2.62 8.52
N PHE A 45 -18.20 -1.56 8.32
CA PHE A 45 -17.56 -0.82 9.41
C PHE A 45 -18.57 -0.13 10.32
N LEU A 46 -19.57 0.55 9.79
CA LEU A 46 -20.60 1.23 10.59
C LEU A 46 -21.40 0.26 11.46
N VAL A 47 -21.76 -0.91 10.91
CA VAL A 47 -22.43 -1.97 11.69
C VAL A 47 -21.50 -2.47 12.81
N SER A 48 -20.22 -2.65 12.53
CA SER A 48 -19.24 -3.10 13.53
C SER A 48 -19.04 -2.06 14.63
N ILE A 49 -19.00 -0.77 14.29
CA ILE A 49 -18.95 0.34 15.26
C ILE A 49 -20.22 0.35 16.11
N LEU A 50 -21.40 0.14 15.51
CA LEU A 50 -22.66 0.02 16.26
C LEU A 50 -22.60 -1.12 17.25
N VAL A 51 -22.10 -2.29 16.86
CA VAL A 51 -21.92 -3.44 17.77
C VAL A 51 -20.95 -3.08 18.90
N ALA A 52 -19.83 -2.40 18.60
CA ALA A 52 -18.89 -1.93 19.63
C ALA A 52 -19.57 -0.95 20.63
N CYS A 53 -20.42 -0.05 20.13
CA CYS A 53 -21.18 0.85 20.98
C CYS A 53 -22.21 0.13 21.87
N LEU A 54 -22.83 -0.93 21.38
CA LEU A 54 -23.85 -1.71 22.11
C LEU A 54 -23.22 -2.70 23.12
N GLN A 55 -21.98 -3.08 22.90
CA GLN A 55 -21.31 -4.15 23.65
C GLN A 55 -21.10 -3.81 25.14
N ASN A 56 -20.76 -2.58 25.48
CA ASN A 56 -20.54 -2.13 26.86
C ASN A 56 -21.60 -1.09 27.27
N ARG A 57 -22.75 -1.57 27.74
CA ARG A 57 -23.88 -0.73 28.13
C ARG A 57 -23.65 0.06 29.44
N ALA A 58 -22.62 -0.31 30.21
CA ALA A 58 -22.29 0.38 31.46
C ALA A 58 -21.59 1.74 31.22
N VAL A 59 -21.02 1.94 30.03
CA VAL A 59 -20.31 3.18 29.64
C VAL A 59 -21.26 4.07 28.83
N PRO A 60 -21.48 5.34 29.21
CA PRO A 60 -22.28 6.30 28.47
C PRO A 60 -21.74 6.49 27.04
N PHE A 61 -22.62 6.85 26.10
CA PHE A 61 -22.24 7.04 24.70
C PHE A 61 -21.20 8.15 24.51
N GLU A 62 -21.31 9.23 25.29
CA GLU A 62 -20.34 10.34 25.26
C GLU A 62 -18.91 9.89 25.62
N GLU A 63 -18.78 9.04 26.64
CA GLU A 63 -17.48 8.50 27.02
C GLU A 63 -16.93 7.55 25.94
N LYS A 64 -17.79 6.79 25.27
CA LYS A 64 -17.40 5.97 24.11
C LYS A 64 -16.88 6.82 22.96
N LEU A 65 -17.51 7.99 22.70
CA LEU A 65 -17.01 8.93 21.69
C LEU A 65 -15.63 9.48 22.03
N VAL A 66 -15.37 9.77 23.31
CA VAL A 66 -14.04 10.20 23.77
C VAL A 66 -13.01 9.11 23.51
N ILE A 67 -13.33 7.85 23.84
CA ILE A 67 -12.42 6.71 23.61
C ILE A 67 -12.18 6.52 22.10
N MET A 68 -13.20 6.62 21.27
CA MET A 68 -13.05 6.56 19.81
C MET A 68 -12.18 7.72 19.30
N GLY A 69 -12.40 8.95 19.80
CA GLY A 69 -11.59 10.12 19.46
C GLY A 69 -10.10 9.93 19.81
N GLN A 70 -9.82 9.32 20.96
CA GLN A 70 -8.44 8.96 21.34
C GLN A 70 -7.83 7.94 20.37
N GLY A 71 -8.63 6.97 19.92
CA GLY A 71 -8.18 6.00 18.92
C GLY A 71 -7.87 6.64 17.57
N VAL A 72 -8.73 7.53 17.09
CA VAL A 72 -8.50 8.29 15.84
C VAL A 72 -7.31 9.23 15.98
N GLY A 73 -7.09 9.80 17.18
CA GLY A 73 -5.94 10.67 17.49
C GLY A 73 -4.61 9.92 17.67
N ASP A 74 -4.58 8.60 17.52
CA ASP A 74 -3.31 7.85 17.56
C ASP A 74 -2.36 8.34 16.46
N LYS A 75 -1.08 8.48 16.81
CA LYS A 75 -0.04 8.97 15.90
C LYS A 75 -0.03 8.23 14.56
N ASN A 76 -0.17 6.91 14.59
CA ASN A 76 -0.12 6.11 13.36
C ASN A 76 -1.34 6.36 12.47
N ILE A 77 -2.53 6.47 13.07
CA ILE A 77 -3.77 6.75 12.35
C ILE A 77 -3.71 8.13 11.69
N ILE A 78 -3.31 9.16 12.45
CA ILE A 78 -3.15 10.53 11.92
C ILE A 78 -2.09 10.58 10.82
N THR A 79 -0.96 9.88 11.01
CA THR A 79 0.10 9.82 9.97
C THR A 79 -0.44 9.19 8.68
N MET A 80 -1.18 8.08 8.77
CA MET A 80 -1.79 7.44 7.58
C MET A 80 -2.81 8.35 6.89
N LEU A 81 -3.66 9.03 7.65
CA LEU A 81 -4.63 9.98 7.10
C LEU A 81 -3.93 11.14 6.35
N LEU A 82 -2.87 11.69 6.93
CA LEU A 82 -2.08 12.75 6.29
C LEU A 82 -1.38 12.26 5.02
N ILE A 83 -0.84 11.02 5.02
CA ILE A 83 -0.25 10.41 3.81
C ILE A 83 -1.31 10.28 2.72
N PHE A 84 -2.49 9.77 3.01
CA PHE A 84 -3.55 9.62 2.01
C PHE A 84 -4.04 10.97 1.48
N LEU A 85 -4.20 11.97 2.34
CA LEU A 85 -4.61 13.32 1.93
C LEU A 85 -3.55 13.97 1.03
N THR A 86 -2.27 13.91 1.41
CA THR A 86 -1.19 14.49 0.60
C THR A 86 -0.93 13.70 -0.68
N ALA A 87 -1.04 12.37 -0.66
CA ALA A 87 -0.95 11.56 -1.86
C ALA A 87 -2.10 11.86 -2.83
N GLY A 88 -3.33 12.00 -2.32
CA GLY A 88 -4.48 12.41 -3.14
C GLY A 88 -4.29 13.81 -3.73
N ALA A 89 -3.78 14.77 -2.94
CA ALA A 89 -3.45 16.11 -3.42
C ALA A 89 -2.34 16.07 -4.49
N PHE A 90 -1.28 15.28 -4.27
CA PHE A 90 -0.20 15.07 -5.24
C PHE A 90 -0.75 14.56 -6.59
N VAL A 91 -1.52 13.48 -6.58
CA VAL A 91 -2.11 12.93 -7.81
C VAL A 91 -3.08 13.92 -8.45
N GLY A 92 -3.82 14.69 -7.67
CA GLY A 92 -4.75 15.72 -8.16
C GLY A 92 -4.05 16.91 -8.83
N VAL A 93 -2.91 17.33 -8.31
CA VAL A 93 -2.13 18.49 -8.85
C VAL A 93 -1.24 18.07 -10.01
N VAL A 94 -0.49 16.99 -9.82
CA VAL A 94 0.48 16.49 -10.82
C VAL A 94 -0.25 15.88 -12.02
N GLY A 95 -1.44 15.34 -11.81
CA GLY A 95 -2.29 14.79 -12.84
C GLY A 95 -1.87 13.40 -13.33
N ARG A 96 -2.78 12.80 -14.11
CA ARG A 96 -2.56 11.47 -14.70
C ARG A 96 -1.47 11.51 -15.79
N SER A 97 -1.35 12.62 -16.52
CA SER A 97 -0.38 12.79 -17.60
C SER A 97 1.07 12.66 -17.14
N SER A 98 1.37 13.09 -15.91
CA SER A 98 2.71 12.89 -15.33
C SER A 98 3.03 11.42 -15.08
N ALA A 99 2.09 10.65 -14.53
CA ALA A 99 2.27 9.21 -14.33
C ALA A 99 2.43 8.48 -15.68
N GLN A 100 1.68 8.88 -16.70
CA GLN A 100 1.82 8.38 -18.08
C GLN A 100 3.20 8.72 -18.65
N SER A 101 3.65 9.96 -18.51
CA SER A 101 4.97 10.38 -19.00
C SER A 101 6.09 9.58 -18.34
N VAL A 102 6.01 9.31 -17.02
CA VAL A 102 6.97 8.44 -16.32
C VAL A 102 6.91 7.00 -16.84
N ALA A 103 5.72 6.46 -17.06
CA ALA A 103 5.55 5.09 -17.57
C ALA A 103 6.12 4.95 -18.98
N TYR A 104 5.81 5.88 -19.88
CA TYR A 104 6.32 5.86 -21.27
C TYR A 104 7.83 6.09 -21.32
N PHE A 105 8.37 7.02 -20.54
CA PHE A 105 9.82 7.21 -20.40
C PHE A 105 10.52 5.95 -19.90
N MET A 106 9.93 5.28 -18.91
CA MET A 106 10.48 4.01 -18.39
C MET A 106 10.47 2.92 -19.48
N LEU A 107 9.38 2.81 -20.25
CA LEU A 107 9.22 1.79 -21.28
C LEU A 107 10.04 2.10 -22.55
N ASP A 108 10.42 3.35 -22.77
CA ASP A 108 11.36 3.75 -23.85
C ASP A 108 12.79 3.27 -23.53
N ILE A 109 13.20 3.34 -22.26
CA ILE A 109 14.55 2.93 -21.82
C ILE A 109 14.64 1.44 -21.53
N ILE A 110 13.60 0.87 -20.91
CA ILE A 110 13.60 -0.50 -20.41
C ILE A 110 12.65 -1.34 -21.26
N PRO A 111 13.12 -2.46 -21.86
CA PRO A 111 12.21 -3.37 -22.56
C PRO A 111 11.01 -3.72 -21.68
N ALA A 112 9.79 -3.61 -22.22
CA ALA A 112 8.55 -3.73 -21.45
C ALA A 112 8.48 -5.01 -20.60
N ARG A 113 9.04 -6.13 -21.08
CA ARG A 113 9.14 -7.39 -20.35
C ARG A 113 9.82 -7.29 -18.97
N PHE A 114 10.66 -6.25 -18.75
CA PHE A 114 11.32 -6.01 -17.46
C PHE A 114 10.63 -4.92 -16.62
N ALA A 115 9.68 -4.18 -17.17
CA ALA A 115 9.07 -3.03 -16.51
C ALA A 115 8.43 -3.42 -15.15
N VAL A 116 7.71 -4.53 -15.12
CA VAL A 116 7.06 -5.02 -13.88
C VAL A 116 8.10 -5.43 -12.83
N ALA A 117 9.19 -6.06 -13.25
CA ALA A 117 10.30 -6.42 -12.37
C ALA A 117 10.99 -5.17 -11.80
N VAL A 118 11.16 -4.13 -12.61
CA VAL A 118 11.70 -2.83 -12.17
C VAL A 118 10.77 -2.16 -11.17
N LEU A 119 9.46 -2.15 -11.39
CA LEU A 119 8.48 -1.65 -10.42
C LEU A 119 8.60 -2.35 -9.07
N PHE A 120 8.72 -3.68 -9.07
CA PHE A 120 8.93 -4.45 -7.85
C PHE A 120 10.21 -4.05 -7.12
N VAL A 121 11.35 -4.00 -7.83
CA VAL A 121 12.65 -3.66 -7.24
C VAL A 121 12.66 -2.22 -6.72
N VAL A 122 12.13 -1.25 -7.48
CA VAL A 122 12.02 0.15 -7.04
C VAL A 122 11.15 0.25 -5.79
N ALA A 123 10.01 -0.45 -5.75
CA ALA A 123 9.16 -0.47 -4.57
C ALA A 123 9.87 -1.06 -3.33
N CYS A 124 10.71 -2.11 -3.52
CA CYS A 124 11.53 -2.66 -2.43
C CYS A 124 12.48 -1.60 -1.85
N PHE A 125 13.23 -0.89 -2.71
CA PHE A 125 14.20 0.12 -2.27
C PHE A 125 13.54 1.33 -1.64
N VAL A 126 12.52 1.89 -2.29
CA VAL A 126 11.79 3.06 -1.78
C VAL A 126 11.18 2.76 -0.41
N SER A 127 10.52 1.62 -0.27
CA SER A 127 9.88 1.22 0.99
C SER A 127 10.90 0.98 2.10
N THR A 128 12.04 0.35 1.79
CA THR A 128 13.13 0.16 2.77
C THR A 128 13.66 1.52 3.26
N ALA A 129 13.84 2.48 2.35
CA ALA A 129 14.38 3.79 2.65
C ALA A 129 13.38 4.71 3.37
N MET A 130 12.10 4.68 2.97
CA MET A 130 11.04 5.50 3.58
C MET A 130 10.49 4.90 4.88
N GLY A 131 10.59 3.59 5.05
CA GLY A 131 10.06 2.89 6.23
C GLY A 131 8.54 2.81 6.25
N THR A 132 7.89 2.80 5.09
CA THR A 132 6.43 2.69 4.99
C THR A 132 5.99 2.01 3.69
N SER A 133 5.27 0.90 3.81
CA SER A 133 4.64 0.24 2.66
C SER A 133 3.51 1.07 2.07
N VAL A 134 2.68 1.68 2.92
CA VAL A 134 1.54 2.50 2.50
C VAL A 134 2.00 3.70 1.69
N GLY A 135 3.01 4.45 2.18
CA GLY A 135 3.58 5.58 1.46
C GLY A 135 4.17 5.19 0.11
N THR A 136 4.88 4.07 0.05
CA THR A 136 5.47 3.55 -1.18
C THR A 136 4.41 3.11 -2.19
N ILE A 137 3.37 2.39 -1.74
CA ILE A 137 2.27 1.96 -2.60
C ILE A 137 1.55 3.19 -3.20
N THR A 138 1.19 4.17 -2.38
CA THR A 138 0.49 5.37 -2.85
C THR A 138 1.31 6.16 -3.86
N LEU A 139 2.63 6.15 -3.71
CA LEU A 139 3.55 6.84 -4.60
C LEU A 139 3.73 6.15 -5.95
N ILE A 140 3.94 4.83 -5.97
CA ILE A 140 4.32 4.09 -7.18
C ILE A 140 3.09 3.54 -7.92
N MET A 141 1.95 3.37 -7.24
CA MET A 141 0.75 2.77 -7.83
C MET A 141 0.26 3.48 -9.10
N PRO A 142 0.20 4.83 -9.19
CA PRO A 142 -0.18 5.50 -10.43
C PRO A 142 0.71 5.13 -11.61
N ILE A 143 2.02 5.04 -11.40
CA ILE A 143 2.99 4.62 -12.43
C ILE A 143 2.72 3.16 -12.86
N ALA A 144 2.47 2.27 -11.90
CA ALA A 144 2.20 0.86 -12.18
C ALA A 144 0.92 0.66 -13.02
N LEU A 145 -0.11 1.47 -12.76
CA LEU A 145 -1.34 1.45 -13.54
C LEU A 145 -1.11 1.90 -14.99
N GLU A 146 -0.33 2.96 -15.19
CA GLU A 146 -0.02 3.44 -16.54
C GLU A 146 0.92 2.48 -17.29
N VAL A 147 1.89 1.87 -16.60
CA VAL A 147 2.73 0.79 -17.16
C VAL A 147 1.86 -0.38 -17.61
N ALA A 148 0.90 -0.82 -16.79
CA ALA A 148 -0.01 -1.90 -17.16
C ALA A 148 -0.81 -1.57 -18.43
N GLN A 149 -1.35 -0.36 -18.53
CA GLN A 149 -2.13 0.08 -19.68
C GLN A 149 -1.26 0.21 -20.96
N ALA A 150 -0.07 0.80 -20.84
CA ALA A 150 0.84 1.03 -21.96
C ALA A 150 1.46 -0.26 -22.50
N SER A 151 1.85 -1.19 -21.60
CA SER A 151 2.51 -2.44 -21.98
C SER A 151 1.55 -3.60 -22.27
N GLY A 152 0.25 -3.46 -21.93
CA GLY A 152 -0.74 -4.53 -22.06
C GLY A 152 -0.60 -5.65 -21.02
N PHE A 153 0.23 -5.49 -19.99
CA PHE A 153 0.31 -6.43 -18.88
C PHE A 153 -0.94 -6.38 -18.01
N ASP A 154 -1.22 -7.51 -17.35
CA ASP A 154 -2.29 -7.58 -16.37
C ASP A 154 -2.08 -6.55 -15.25
N THR A 155 -3.11 -5.73 -15.01
CA THR A 155 -3.10 -4.71 -13.96
C THR A 155 -2.85 -5.29 -12.58
N ALA A 156 -3.39 -6.50 -12.29
CA ALA A 156 -3.17 -7.17 -11.01
C ALA A 156 -1.70 -7.60 -10.84
N LEU A 157 -1.03 -8.00 -11.94
CA LEU A 157 0.40 -8.33 -11.90
C LEU A 157 1.25 -7.09 -11.58
N CYS A 158 1.00 -5.95 -12.26
CA CYS A 158 1.74 -4.71 -12.05
C CYS A 158 1.52 -4.15 -10.64
N THR A 159 0.26 -4.04 -10.21
CA THR A 159 -0.09 -3.51 -8.88
C THR A 159 0.33 -4.44 -7.76
N GLY A 160 0.14 -5.76 -7.93
CA GLY A 160 0.60 -6.77 -6.98
C GLY A 160 2.11 -6.76 -6.79
N SER A 161 2.87 -6.51 -7.86
CA SER A 161 4.34 -6.38 -7.79
C SER A 161 4.76 -5.17 -6.96
N VAL A 162 4.09 -4.02 -7.11
CA VAL A 162 4.35 -2.84 -6.27
C VAL A 162 4.01 -3.11 -4.81
N VAL A 163 2.86 -3.72 -4.54
CA VAL A 163 2.46 -4.08 -3.16
C VAL A 163 3.46 -5.04 -2.53
N GLY A 164 3.84 -6.09 -3.25
CA GLY A 164 4.83 -7.08 -2.77
C GLY A 164 6.18 -6.46 -2.49
N GLY A 165 6.68 -5.60 -3.38
CA GLY A 165 7.93 -4.87 -3.19
C GLY A 165 7.88 -3.91 -2.01
N ALA A 166 6.79 -3.16 -1.87
CA ALA A 166 6.59 -2.24 -0.75
C ALA A 166 6.53 -2.98 0.60
N MET A 167 5.84 -4.10 0.67
CA MET A 167 5.79 -4.94 1.88
C MET A 167 7.14 -5.55 2.22
N PHE A 168 7.91 -6.00 1.22
CA PHE A 168 9.28 -6.47 1.43
C PHE A 168 10.16 -5.38 2.04
N GLY A 169 10.16 -4.17 1.44
CA GLY A 169 10.98 -3.06 1.91
C GLY A 169 10.63 -2.60 3.33
N ASP A 170 9.34 -2.47 3.61
CA ASP A 170 8.84 -2.09 4.94
C ASP A 170 9.28 -3.09 6.02
N ASN A 171 9.21 -4.38 5.73
CA ASN A 171 9.67 -5.43 6.64
C ASN A 171 11.17 -5.38 6.93
N LEU A 172 11.98 -4.89 6.02
CA LEU A 172 13.44 -4.78 6.17
C LEU A 172 13.89 -3.39 6.61
N SER A 173 13.00 -2.41 6.67
CA SER A 173 13.35 -1.06 7.09
C SER A 173 13.69 -1.00 8.59
N PHE A 174 14.71 -0.19 8.91
CA PHE A 174 15.10 0.15 10.29
C PHE A 174 14.25 1.28 10.90
N ILE A 175 13.54 2.02 10.05
CA ILE A 175 12.76 3.20 10.45
C ILE A 175 11.25 2.99 10.35
N SER A 176 10.80 1.80 9.95
CA SER A 176 9.38 1.46 9.87
C SER A 176 8.74 1.44 11.26
N ASP A 177 7.66 2.20 11.44
CA ASP A 177 6.90 2.29 12.70
C ASP A 177 6.40 0.91 13.16
N THR A 178 5.92 0.09 12.22
CA THR A 178 5.42 -1.27 12.52
C THR A 178 6.53 -2.18 13.04
N THR A 179 7.72 -2.11 12.43
CA THR A 179 8.86 -2.92 12.84
C THR A 179 9.47 -2.44 14.14
N ILE A 180 9.51 -1.12 14.37
CA ILE A 180 9.93 -0.53 15.65
C ILE A 180 8.98 -0.95 16.77
N ALA A 181 7.67 -0.84 16.55
CA ALA A 181 6.66 -1.27 17.53
C ALA A 181 6.78 -2.76 17.86
N ALA A 182 6.98 -3.63 16.86
CA ALA A 182 7.16 -5.05 17.06
C ALA A 182 8.43 -5.37 17.89
N CYS A 183 9.57 -4.75 17.56
CA CYS A 183 10.82 -4.92 18.30
C CYS A 183 10.70 -4.44 19.75
N ASN A 184 10.10 -3.27 19.96
CA ASN A 184 9.89 -2.73 21.32
C ASN A 184 8.95 -3.63 22.13
N GLY A 185 7.87 -4.14 21.50
CA GLY A 185 6.94 -5.05 22.16
C GLY A 185 7.54 -6.40 22.55
N GLN A 186 8.52 -6.88 21.78
CA GLN A 186 9.24 -8.14 22.04
C GLN A 186 10.55 -7.95 22.81
N GLY A 187 10.99 -6.72 23.05
CA GLY A 187 12.26 -6.42 23.73
C GLY A 187 13.49 -6.87 22.93
N CYS A 188 13.42 -6.93 21.59
CA CYS A 188 14.54 -7.31 20.73
C CYS A 188 15.19 -6.09 20.04
N ALA A 189 16.47 -6.24 19.69
CA ALA A 189 17.17 -5.19 18.95
C ALA A 189 16.76 -5.18 17.47
N MET A 190 16.62 -4.00 16.88
CA MET A 190 16.28 -3.84 15.43
C MET A 190 17.26 -4.58 14.52
N LYS A 191 18.55 -4.64 14.88
CA LYS A 191 19.58 -5.35 14.11
C LYS A 191 19.31 -6.86 14.05
N ASP A 192 18.87 -7.45 15.16
CA ASP A 192 18.57 -8.89 15.22
C ASP A 192 17.30 -9.22 14.42
N LYS A 193 16.28 -8.38 14.53
CA LYS A 193 15.07 -8.46 13.69
C LYS A 193 15.42 -8.36 12.22
N PHE A 194 16.22 -7.38 11.81
CA PHE A 194 16.63 -7.21 10.41
C PHE A 194 17.33 -8.47 9.89
N LYS A 195 18.31 -8.98 10.64
CA LYS A 195 19.05 -10.19 10.27
C LYS A 195 18.13 -11.40 10.11
N GLY A 196 17.18 -11.60 11.03
CA GLY A 196 16.22 -12.69 10.95
C GLY A 196 15.28 -12.54 9.77
N ASN A 197 14.67 -11.37 9.60
CA ASN A 197 13.74 -11.10 8.51
C ASN A 197 14.40 -11.13 7.14
N PHE A 198 15.65 -10.69 7.01
CA PHE A 198 16.39 -10.73 5.74
C PHE A 198 16.44 -12.14 5.16
N TRP A 199 16.82 -13.13 5.98
CA TRP A 199 16.92 -14.52 5.52
C TRP A 199 15.56 -15.17 5.23
N ILE A 200 14.47 -14.63 5.76
CA ILE A 200 13.09 -15.10 5.49
C ILE A 200 12.54 -14.38 4.24
N ALA A 201 12.70 -13.07 4.17
CA ALA A 201 12.09 -12.25 3.13
C ALA A 201 12.85 -12.32 1.79
N LEU A 202 14.19 -12.42 1.82
CA LEU A 202 15.00 -12.45 0.60
C LEU A 202 14.67 -13.62 -0.33
N PRO A 203 14.55 -14.87 0.12
CA PRO A 203 14.14 -15.97 -0.75
C PRO A 203 12.76 -15.75 -1.38
N ALA A 204 11.80 -15.17 -0.61
CA ALA A 204 10.49 -14.84 -1.13
C ALA A 204 10.55 -13.74 -2.21
N ALA A 205 11.38 -12.71 -1.99
CA ALA A 205 11.58 -11.65 -2.99
C ALA A 205 12.22 -12.17 -4.27
N ILE A 206 13.22 -13.05 -4.16
CA ILE A 206 13.87 -13.70 -5.31
C ILE A 206 12.85 -14.56 -6.07
N ALA A 207 12.06 -15.36 -5.36
CA ALA A 207 11.01 -16.18 -5.97
C ALA A 207 9.95 -15.33 -6.66
N THR A 208 9.54 -14.22 -6.05
CA THR A 208 8.59 -13.25 -6.62
C THR A 208 9.16 -12.61 -7.88
N LEU A 209 10.41 -12.16 -7.84
CA LEU A 209 11.09 -11.57 -9.01
C LEU A 209 11.22 -12.59 -10.15
N ALA A 210 11.59 -13.82 -9.84
CA ALA A 210 11.65 -14.90 -10.83
C ALA A 210 10.28 -15.18 -11.45
N LEU A 211 9.22 -15.23 -10.63
CA LEU A 211 7.85 -15.41 -11.10
C LEU A 211 7.40 -14.26 -12.00
N ILE A 212 7.66 -13.02 -11.61
CA ILE A 212 7.37 -11.83 -12.42
C ILE A 212 8.06 -11.96 -13.78
N LEU A 213 9.35 -12.26 -13.80
CA LEU A 213 10.12 -12.42 -15.05
C LEU A 213 9.54 -13.55 -15.91
N LEU A 214 9.19 -14.69 -15.33
CA LEU A 214 8.59 -15.81 -16.07
C LEU A 214 7.23 -15.42 -16.68
N LEU A 215 6.42 -14.64 -15.97
CA LEU A 215 5.10 -14.21 -16.46
C LEU A 215 5.21 -13.11 -17.53
N THR A 216 6.28 -12.32 -17.51
CA THR A 216 6.46 -11.19 -18.45
C THR A 216 7.33 -11.52 -19.67
N MET A 217 8.19 -12.54 -19.60
CA MET A 217 9.11 -12.88 -20.69
C MET A 217 8.44 -13.40 -21.97
N GLY A 218 7.21 -13.90 -21.90
CA GLY A 218 6.45 -14.43 -23.04
C GLY A 218 5.57 -13.41 -23.75
N HIS A 219 5.56 -12.15 -23.30
CA HIS A 219 4.76 -11.09 -23.91
C HIS A 219 5.62 -10.31 -24.93
N ASP A 220 5.30 -10.49 -26.20
CA ASP A 220 5.76 -9.58 -27.27
C ASP A 220 4.97 -8.27 -27.13
N THR A 221 5.59 -7.30 -26.48
CA THR A 221 5.03 -5.96 -26.41
C THR A 221 5.42 -5.19 -27.66
N ALA A 222 4.40 -4.65 -28.36
CA ALA A 222 4.66 -3.74 -29.47
C ALA A 222 5.47 -2.52 -28.95
N PRO A 223 6.36 -1.95 -29.80
CA PRO A 223 7.02 -0.71 -29.47
C PRO A 223 5.97 0.34 -29.15
N ILE A 224 6.08 1.00 -28.01
CA ILE A 224 5.17 2.06 -27.61
C ILE A 224 5.69 3.32 -28.29
N ASP A 225 4.97 3.77 -29.33
CA ASP A 225 5.25 5.01 -30.06
C ASP A 225 4.42 6.17 -29.45
N GLU A 226 4.52 6.32 -28.12
CA GLU A 226 3.81 7.35 -27.37
C GLU A 226 4.78 8.46 -26.94
N SER A 227 4.38 9.70 -27.13
CA SER A 227 5.16 10.86 -26.72
C SER A 227 5.00 11.11 -25.21
N TYR A 228 6.09 11.44 -24.56
CA TYR A 228 6.09 11.84 -23.14
C TYR A 228 6.73 13.22 -22.97
N ASP A 229 6.33 13.93 -21.92
CA ASP A 229 6.86 15.25 -21.58
C ASP A 229 7.81 15.14 -20.39
N LEU A 230 9.09 15.44 -20.61
CA LEU A 230 10.13 15.40 -19.58
C LEU A 230 9.85 16.34 -18.40
N VAL A 231 9.15 17.46 -18.63
CA VAL A 231 8.79 18.39 -17.53
C VAL A 231 7.78 17.74 -16.60
N GLN A 232 6.83 16.98 -17.14
CA GLN A 232 5.83 16.27 -16.35
C GLN A 232 6.42 15.08 -15.55
N ILE A 233 7.62 14.63 -15.87
CA ILE A 233 8.32 13.57 -15.13
C ILE A 233 8.94 14.11 -13.83
N ILE A 234 9.31 15.40 -13.81
CA ILE A 234 10.07 16.02 -12.68
C ILE A 234 9.44 15.77 -11.31
N PRO A 235 8.12 15.98 -11.08
CA PRO A 235 7.51 15.73 -9.79
C PRO A 235 7.72 14.31 -9.28
N TYR A 236 7.53 13.30 -10.15
CA TYR A 236 7.74 11.91 -9.77
C TYR A 236 9.21 11.57 -9.52
N VAL A 237 10.14 12.12 -10.31
CA VAL A 237 11.57 11.93 -10.09
C VAL A 237 12.01 12.50 -8.74
N LEU A 238 11.55 13.71 -8.39
CA LEU A 238 11.84 14.32 -7.09
C LEU A 238 11.27 13.49 -5.94
N VAL A 239 10.05 12.99 -6.09
CA VAL A 239 9.40 12.18 -5.08
C VAL A 239 10.07 10.81 -4.93
N LEU A 240 10.44 10.14 -6.02
CA LEU A 240 11.18 8.88 -5.98
C LEU A 240 12.59 9.06 -5.41
N ALA A 241 13.31 10.12 -5.82
CA ALA A 241 14.63 10.43 -5.29
C ALA A 241 14.58 10.73 -3.79
N GLY A 242 13.59 11.51 -3.35
CA GLY A 242 13.34 11.77 -1.93
C GLY A 242 13.01 10.50 -1.14
N GLY A 243 12.22 9.61 -1.73
CA GLY A 243 11.91 8.29 -1.16
C GLY A 243 13.16 7.42 -0.99
N ILE A 244 13.99 7.32 -2.03
CA ILE A 244 15.26 6.57 -1.98
C ILE A 244 16.22 7.18 -0.96
N ALA A 245 16.23 8.51 -0.82
CA ALA A 245 17.04 9.21 0.19
C ALA A 245 16.52 9.04 1.64
N GLY A 246 15.39 8.35 1.83
CA GLY A 246 14.80 8.12 3.15
C GLY A 246 14.15 9.36 3.77
N ILE A 247 13.78 10.36 2.96
CA ILE A 247 13.04 11.53 3.42
C ILE A 247 11.61 11.11 3.80
N ASN A 248 11.06 11.76 4.83
CA ASN A 248 9.68 11.46 5.24
C ASN A 248 8.69 11.62 4.08
N VAL A 249 7.81 10.63 3.89
CA VAL A 249 6.87 10.56 2.76
C VAL A 249 6.00 11.81 2.63
N PHE A 250 5.58 12.39 3.75
CA PHE A 250 4.77 13.61 3.77
C PHE A 250 5.52 14.81 3.14
N ILE A 251 6.80 15.01 3.53
CA ILE A 251 7.66 16.08 2.98
C ILE A 251 7.90 15.85 1.49
N VAL A 252 8.16 14.60 1.11
CA VAL A 252 8.41 14.20 -0.26
C VAL A 252 7.20 14.50 -1.15
N LEU A 253 5.98 14.12 -0.71
CA LEU A 253 4.76 14.40 -1.45
C LEU A 253 4.47 15.90 -1.55
N LEU A 254 4.68 16.68 -0.47
CA LEU A 254 4.56 18.14 -0.52
C LEU A 254 5.53 18.76 -1.51
N THR A 255 6.78 18.29 -1.56
CA THR A 255 7.76 18.76 -2.54
C THR A 255 7.29 18.49 -3.96
N GLY A 256 6.73 17.29 -4.22
CA GLY A 256 6.18 16.95 -5.53
C GLY A 256 4.93 17.78 -5.91
N ILE A 257 4.14 18.25 -4.93
CA ILE A 257 2.98 19.12 -5.20
C ILE A 257 3.42 20.52 -5.66
N VAL A 258 4.55 21.00 -5.14
CA VAL A 258 5.04 22.37 -5.40
C VAL A 258 5.95 22.43 -6.62
N SER A 259 6.48 21.30 -7.08
CA SER A 259 7.37 21.22 -8.25
C SER A 259 6.61 21.24 -9.57
#